data_21cdf36d28f0a0fde7ca35a83268adeb
#
_entry.id   21cdf36d28f0a0fde7ca35a83268adeb
#
_cell.length_a   1.000
_cell.length_b   1.000
_cell.length_c   1.000
_cell.angle_alpha   90.00
_cell.angle_beta   90.00
_cell.angle_gamma   90.00
#
_symmetry.space_group_name_H-M   'P 1'
#
loop_
_entity.id
_entity.type
_entity.pdbx_description
1 polymer ?
#
loop_
_entity_poly.entity_id
_entity_poly.type
_entity_poly.pdbx_seq_one_letter_code
_entity_poly.pdbx_strand_id
1 'polypeptide(L)'
;CGQCPYLDAPPAIARDNTRLEWKLKDWVYSRSNLTIVTLSSQQTEQAMQSMLNRFPIYQIPNGVDTAVYEPLAPELCRSLLGIPPGKKCLMFAALNLSQPWKGGDLLVHALRSLPESLKSETVLLLLGHRGEAIAEAVSIQALNLGFVSNDRLKAIAYSAADLFVSPTRAESFGLVVLESMACGTPVVAFGVGGVLDLVQPGVTGYLAIPEKAKDLRDGIVQLMEDESLRRYMGQQGSALVRKEYALELQVQQYAGLYRELLKS
;
A
#
# COMPACT_ATOMS: atom_id res chain seq x y z
N CYS A 1 -25.82 -13.31 6.88
CA CYS A 1 -26.37 -12.09 6.28
C CYS A 1 -27.79 -11.83 6.81
N GLY A 2 -28.19 -10.55 6.97
CA GLY A 2 -29.50 -10.13 7.54
C GLY A 2 -29.40 -9.36 8.85
N GLN A 3 -28.16 -9.10 9.33
CA GLN A 3 -27.80 -8.17 10.41
C GLN A 3 -26.37 -7.69 10.10
N CYS A 4 -26.23 -6.88 9.03
CA CYS A 4 -24.91 -6.42 8.61
C CYS A 4 -24.42 -5.32 9.56
N PRO A 5 -23.25 -5.47 10.21
CA PRO A 5 -22.71 -4.45 11.10
C PRO A 5 -22.09 -3.25 10.35
N TYR A 6 -22.04 -3.29 9.02
CA TYR A 6 -21.35 -2.30 8.18
C TYR A 6 -22.30 -1.47 7.32
N LEU A 7 -23.58 -1.33 7.70
CA LEU A 7 -24.54 -0.56 6.89
C LEU A 7 -24.14 0.91 6.76
N ASP A 8 -23.49 1.48 7.78
CA ASP A 8 -23.02 2.87 7.79
C ASP A 8 -21.64 3.05 7.14
N ALA A 9 -20.96 1.95 6.77
CA ALA A 9 -19.69 2.04 6.06
C ALA A 9 -19.91 2.49 4.60
N PRO A 10 -19.09 3.39 4.05
CA PRO A 10 -19.24 3.81 2.65
C PRO A 10 -19.05 2.65 1.64
N PRO A 11 -19.95 2.54 0.64
CA PRO A 11 -21.17 3.33 0.45
C PRO A 11 -22.27 2.91 1.43
N ALA A 12 -22.70 3.85 2.29
CA ALA A 12 -23.72 3.60 3.29
C ALA A 12 -25.07 3.25 2.65
N ILE A 13 -25.78 2.27 3.24
CA ILE A 13 -27.10 1.83 2.79
C ILE A 13 -28.12 1.93 3.92
N ALA A 14 -29.24 2.59 3.63
CA ALA A 14 -30.26 2.89 4.65
C ALA A 14 -31.05 1.65 5.12
N ARG A 15 -31.05 0.55 4.33
CA ARG A 15 -31.82 -0.64 4.62
C ARG A 15 -30.95 -1.89 4.44
N ASP A 16 -30.98 -2.79 5.42
CA ASP A 16 -30.29 -4.06 5.32
C ASP A 16 -30.99 -5.03 4.36
N ASN A 17 -30.47 -5.11 3.15
CA ASN A 17 -30.87 -6.07 2.12
C ASN A 17 -29.83 -7.20 1.96
N THR A 18 -28.84 -7.32 2.81
CA THR A 18 -27.70 -8.23 2.66
C THR A 18 -28.13 -9.70 2.56
N ARG A 19 -29.22 -10.11 3.22
CA ARG A 19 -29.75 -11.47 3.09
C ARG A 19 -30.31 -11.76 1.69
N LEU A 20 -31.00 -10.77 1.09
CA LEU A 20 -31.54 -10.90 -0.27
C LEU A 20 -30.40 -10.93 -1.28
N GLU A 21 -29.46 -10.00 -1.16
CA GLU A 21 -28.29 -9.93 -2.02
C GLU A 21 -27.44 -11.21 -1.95
N TRP A 22 -27.24 -11.75 -0.75
CA TRP A 22 -26.53 -13.01 -0.57
C TRP A 22 -27.22 -14.15 -1.31
N LYS A 23 -28.55 -14.31 -1.16
CA LYS A 23 -29.33 -15.32 -1.86
C LYS A 23 -29.28 -15.16 -3.38
N LEU A 24 -29.37 -13.91 -3.86
CA LEU A 24 -29.28 -13.62 -5.28
C LEU A 24 -27.89 -13.98 -5.84
N LYS A 25 -26.83 -13.59 -5.15
CA LYS A 25 -25.46 -13.97 -5.52
C LYS A 25 -25.25 -15.48 -5.51
N ASP A 26 -25.74 -16.17 -4.49
CA ASP A 26 -25.65 -17.63 -4.42
C ASP A 26 -26.41 -18.31 -5.56
N TRP A 27 -27.60 -17.82 -5.89
CA TRP A 27 -28.39 -18.30 -7.04
C TRP A 27 -27.67 -18.06 -8.37
N VAL A 28 -27.06 -16.91 -8.59
CA VAL A 28 -26.28 -16.59 -9.80
C VAL A 28 -25.02 -17.48 -9.86
N TYR A 29 -24.25 -17.53 -8.80
CA TYR A 29 -22.98 -18.27 -8.78
C TYR A 29 -23.18 -19.78 -8.90
N SER A 30 -24.30 -20.34 -8.35
CA SER A 30 -24.60 -21.75 -8.52
C SER A 30 -24.87 -22.18 -9.97
N ARG A 31 -25.09 -21.22 -10.87
CA ARG A 31 -25.35 -21.42 -12.30
C ARG A 31 -24.26 -20.84 -13.21
N SER A 32 -23.18 -20.35 -12.61
CA SER A 32 -22.06 -19.76 -13.33
C SER A 32 -20.90 -20.74 -13.42
N ASN A 33 -20.12 -20.65 -14.49
CA ASN A 33 -18.81 -21.29 -14.59
C ASN A 33 -17.76 -20.16 -14.51
N LEU A 34 -17.10 -20.05 -13.34
CA LEU A 34 -16.15 -18.97 -13.06
C LEU A 34 -14.81 -19.54 -12.62
N THR A 35 -13.76 -18.81 -12.92
CA THR A 35 -12.45 -18.98 -12.33
C THR A 35 -12.12 -17.71 -11.56
N ILE A 36 -11.76 -17.84 -10.29
CA ILE A 36 -11.50 -16.72 -9.40
C ILE A 36 -10.01 -16.47 -9.35
N VAL A 37 -9.62 -15.20 -9.50
CA VAL A 37 -8.24 -14.75 -9.29
C VAL A 37 -8.24 -13.78 -8.11
N THR A 38 -7.33 -14.02 -7.16
CA THR A 38 -7.10 -13.20 -5.97
C THR A 38 -5.71 -12.58 -6.03
N LEU A 39 -5.54 -11.43 -5.40
CA LEU A 39 -4.29 -10.67 -5.48
C LEU A 39 -3.35 -10.93 -4.30
N SER A 40 -3.88 -11.49 -3.19
CA SER A 40 -3.12 -11.70 -1.96
C SER A 40 -3.57 -12.97 -1.24
N SER A 41 -2.72 -13.48 -0.35
CA SER A 41 -2.99 -14.65 0.47
C SER A 41 -4.25 -14.47 1.32
N GLN A 42 -4.44 -13.30 1.92
CA GLN A 42 -5.65 -12.99 2.69
C GLN A 42 -6.91 -13.02 1.83
N GLN A 43 -6.88 -12.46 0.61
CA GLN A 43 -8.03 -12.55 -0.32
C GLN A 43 -8.31 -13.99 -0.74
N THR A 44 -7.27 -14.79 -0.96
CA THR A 44 -7.41 -16.22 -1.28
C THR A 44 -8.14 -16.94 -0.15
N GLU A 45 -7.71 -16.73 1.09
CA GLU A 45 -8.36 -17.32 2.27
C GLU A 45 -9.82 -16.87 2.40
N GLN A 46 -10.10 -15.58 2.23
CA GLN A 46 -11.46 -15.04 2.26
C GLN A 46 -12.34 -15.63 1.14
N ALA A 47 -11.81 -15.81 -0.07
CA ALA A 47 -12.52 -16.44 -1.17
C ALA A 47 -12.83 -17.91 -0.85
N MET A 48 -11.87 -18.65 -0.29
CA MET A 48 -12.05 -20.04 0.14
C MET A 48 -13.10 -20.19 1.27
N GLN A 49 -13.25 -19.19 2.14
CA GLN A 49 -14.25 -19.16 3.21
C GLN A 49 -15.62 -18.63 2.76
N SER A 50 -15.77 -18.24 1.52
CA SER A 50 -16.98 -17.64 0.97
C SER A 50 -17.73 -18.58 0.01
N MET A 51 -18.82 -18.09 -0.58
CA MET A 51 -19.54 -18.81 -1.64
C MET A 51 -18.71 -19.02 -2.91
N LEU A 52 -17.56 -18.38 -3.02
CA LEU A 52 -16.64 -18.53 -4.16
C LEU A 52 -15.79 -19.81 -4.08
N ASN A 53 -15.78 -20.50 -2.93
CA ASN A 53 -15.04 -21.77 -2.74
C ASN A 53 -15.48 -22.92 -3.66
N ARG A 54 -16.63 -22.78 -4.31
CA ARG A 54 -17.15 -23.72 -5.32
C ARG A 54 -16.42 -23.66 -6.66
N PHE A 55 -15.60 -22.62 -6.85
CA PHE A 55 -14.86 -22.37 -8.09
C PHE A 55 -13.37 -22.60 -7.90
N PRO A 56 -12.62 -22.88 -8.98
CA PRO A 56 -11.16 -22.83 -8.93
C PRO A 56 -10.68 -21.42 -8.53
N ILE A 57 -9.75 -21.37 -7.58
CA ILE A 57 -9.18 -20.12 -7.07
C ILE A 57 -7.68 -20.12 -7.32
N TYR A 58 -7.18 -19.10 -8.03
CA TYR A 58 -5.77 -18.86 -8.31
C TYR A 58 -5.33 -17.57 -7.65
N GLN A 59 -4.15 -17.57 -7.05
CA GLN A 59 -3.53 -16.35 -6.57
C GLN A 59 -2.55 -15.83 -7.63
N ILE A 60 -2.84 -14.65 -8.19
CA ILE A 60 -1.96 -13.96 -9.12
C ILE A 60 -1.79 -12.53 -8.60
N PRO A 61 -0.66 -12.22 -7.95
CA PRO A 61 -0.42 -10.88 -7.41
C PRO A 61 -0.29 -9.84 -8.53
N ASN A 62 -0.53 -8.58 -8.19
CA ASN A 62 -0.24 -7.50 -9.11
C ASN A 62 1.28 -7.35 -9.30
N GLY A 63 1.68 -7.04 -10.52
CA GLY A 63 3.03 -6.66 -10.86
C GLY A 63 3.20 -5.15 -10.96
N VAL A 64 4.44 -4.70 -10.93
CA VAL A 64 4.86 -3.34 -11.20
C VAL A 64 5.89 -3.32 -12.33
N ASP A 65 5.84 -2.29 -13.18
CA ASP A 65 6.85 -2.07 -14.22
C ASP A 65 8.19 -1.68 -13.59
N THR A 66 9.09 -2.65 -13.49
CA THR A 66 10.42 -2.48 -12.89
C THR A 66 11.42 -1.72 -13.76
N ALA A 67 11.06 -1.34 -14.99
CA ALA A 67 11.82 -0.41 -15.82
C ALA A 67 11.42 1.05 -15.57
N VAL A 68 10.26 1.29 -14.97
CA VAL A 68 9.77 2.60 -14.57
C VAL A 68 10.01 2.85 -13.09
N TYR A 69 9.61 1.89 -12.25
CA TYR A 69 9.81 1.93 -10.81
C TYR A 69 11.11 1.21 -10.45
N GLU A 70 12.19 1.97 -10.42
CA GLU A 70 13.52 1.51 -10.05
C GLU A 70 14.22 2.53 -9.14
N PRO A 71 15.24 2.14 -8.37
CA PRO A 71 16.00 3.08 -7.57
C PRO A 71 16.68 4.13 -8.43
N LEU A 72 16.34 5.40 -8.22
CA LEU A 72 16.98 6.56 -8.84
C LEU A 72 17.95 7.23 -7.84
N ALA A 73 18.81 8.15 -8.33
CA ALA A 73 19.69 8.92 -7.47
C ALA A 73 18.88 9.83 -6.51
N PRO A 74 18.87 9.57 -5.19
CA PRO A 74 17.96 10.24 -4.27
C PRO A 74 18.17 11.78 -4.23
N GLU A 75 19.42 12.23 -4.26
CA GLU A 75 19.76 13.67 -4.20
C GLU A 75 19.24 14.43 -5.43
N LEU A 76 19.29 13.82 -6.61
CA LEU A 76 18.72 14.39 -7.82
C LEU A 76 17.19 14.47 -7.70
N CYS A 77 16.54 13.39 -7.25
CA CYS A 77 15.10 13.35 -7.05
C CYS A 77 14.64 14.41 -6.04
N ARG A 78 15.36 14.58 -4.94
CA ARG A 78 15.10 15.61 -3.92
C ARG A 78 15.22 17.02 -4.49
N SER A 79 16.29 17.29 -5.26
CA SER A 79 16.49 18.58 -5.92
C SER A 79 15.33 18.91 -6.86
N LEU A 80 14.88 17.95 -7.67
CA LEU A 80 13.76 18.11 -8.60
C LEU A 80 12.43 18.43 -7.89
N LEU A 81 12.23 17.88 -6.68
CA LEU A 81 11.02 18.09 -5.89
C LEU A 81 11.12 19.27 -4.92
N GLY A 82 12.24 19.97 -4.87
CA GLY A 82 12.45 21.11 -3.96
C GLY A 82 12.56 20.69 -2.49
N ILE A 83 12.95 19.44 -2.20
CA ILE A 83 13.22 19.00 -0.83
C ILE A 83 14.54 19.62 -0.36
N PRO A 84 14.55 20.35 0.79
CA PRO A 84 15.75 21.03 1.25
C PRO A 84 16.90 20.05 1.53
N PRO A 85 18.16 20.41 1.21
CA PRO A 85 19.32 19.59 1.51
C PRO A 85 19.42 19.25 3.01
N GLY A 86 19.86 18.03 3.32
CA GLY A 86 20.05 17.56 4.69
C GLY A 86 18.76 17.19 5.44
N LYS A 87 17.58 17.38 4.83
CA LYS A 87 16.32 16.91 5.42
C LYS A 87 16.08 15.43 5.12
N LYS A 88 15.49 14.77 6.08
CA LYS A 88 14.91 13.43 5.91
C LYS A 88 13.53 13.54 5.25
N CYS A 89 13.23 12.66 4.33
CA CYS A 89 11.97 12.68 3.58
C CYS A 89 11.10 11.48 3.92
N LEU A 90 9.95 11.74 4.50
CA LEU A 90 8.89 10.77 4.78
C LEU A 90 7.81 10.89 3.71
N MET A 91 7.37 9.81 3.10
CA MET A 91 6.35 9.87 2.04
C MET A 91 5.08 9.12 2.44
N PHE A 92 3.94 9.71 2.12
CA PHE A 92 2.62 9.07 2.15
C PHE A 92 1.91 9.29 0.83
N ALA A 93 1.42 8.21 0.22
CA ALA A 93 0.74 8.25 -1.07
C ALA A 93 -0.54 7.43 -1.07
N ALA A 94 -1.59 7.98 -1.69
CA ALA A 94 -2.83 7.29 -2.00
C ALA A 94 -3.58 8.06 -3.09
N LEU A 95 -4.51 7.43 -3.82
CA LEU A 95 -5.33 8.14 -4.80
C LEU A 95 -6.07 9.34 -4.15
N ASN A 96 -6.63 9.12 -2.96
CA ASN A 96 -7.27 10.17 -2.16
C ASN A 96 -6.87 10.01 -0.69
N LEU A 97 -6.08 10.96 -0.20
CA LEU A 97 -5.49 10.95 1.14
C LEU A 97 -6.52 11.21 2.26
N SER A 98 -7.68 11.77 1.92
CA SER A 98 -8.75 12.04 2.91
C SER A 98 -9.66 10.84 3.19
N GLN A 99 -9.46 9.73 2.49
CA GLN A 99 -10.29 8.54 2.72
C GLN A 99 -9.97 7.90 4.08
N PRO A 100 -10.98 7.66 4.94
CA PRO A 100 -10.75 7.16 6.30
C PRO A 100 -9.95 5.84 6.35
N TRP A 101 -10.18 4.94 5.37
CA TRP A 101 -9.44 3.66 5.33
C TRP A 101 -7.98 3.79 4.91
N LYS A 102 -7.54 4.96 4.42
CA LYS A 102 -6.12 5.23 4.14
C LYS A 102 -5.34 5.68 5.37
N GLY A 103 -6.02 5.96 6.49
CA GLY A 103 -5.39 6.15 7.80
C GLY A 103 -4.59 7.45 7.95
N GLY A 104 -4.93 8.48 7.17
CA GLY A 104 -4.26 9.79 7.26
C GLY A 104 -4.32 10.40 8.66
N ASP A 105 -5.39 10.16 9.41
CA ASP A 105 -5.55 10.55 10.81
C ASP A 105 -4.55 9.85 11.74
N LEU A 106 -4.31 8.56 11.52
CA LEU A 106 -3.33 7.77 12.27
C LEU A 106 -1.89 8.21 11.96
N LEU A 107 -1.62 8.56 10.69
CA LEU A 107 -0.35 9.18 10.31
C LEU A 107 -0.13 10.50 11.03
N VAL A 108 -1.10 11.40 11.01
CA VAL A 108 -1.03 12.69 11.72
C VAL A 108 -0.75 12.47 13.21
N HIS A 109 -1.45 11.51 13.83
CA HIS A 109 -1.22 11.17 15.24
C HIS A 109 0.20 10.66 15.49
N ALA A 110 0.70 9.76 14.65
CA ALA A 110 2.06 9.23 14.74
C ALA A 110 3.11 10.35 14.58
N LEU A 111 2.95 11.22 13.57
CA LEU A 111 3.90 12.30 13.29
C LEU A 111 3.92 13.38 14.38
N ARG A 112 2.77 13.71 14.97
CA ARG A 112 2.70 14.65 16.12
C ARG A 112 3.47 14.15 17.34
N SER A 113 3.59 12.85 17.50
CA SER A 113 4.28 12.22 18.64
C SER A 113 5.76 11.86 18.37
N LEU A 114 6.31 12.25 17.22
CA LEU A 114 7.74 12.12 16.94
C LEU A 114 8.59 12.97 17.89
N PRO A 115 9.86 12.57 18.19
CA PRO A 115 10.83 13.44 18.87
C PRO A 115 11.02 14.77 18.12
N GLU A 116 11.17 15.88 18.87
CA GLU A 116 11.31 17.22 18.27
C GLU A 116 12.54 17.34 17.37
N SER A 117 13.65 16.66 17.71
CA SER A 117 14.85 16.57 16.85
C SER A 117 14.48 16.00 15.47
N LEU A 118 13.72 14.91 15.45
CA LEU A 118 13.34 14.25 14.21
C LEU A 118 12.33 15.09 13.43
N LYS A 119 11.37 15.75 14.11
CA LYS A 119 10.42 16.67 13.45
C LYS A 119 11.13 17.79 12.71
N SER A 120 12.11 18.43 13.36
CA SER A 120 12.85 19.55 12.77
C SER A 120 13.67 19.16 11.53
N GLU A 121 14.07 17.89 11.41
CA GLU A 121 14.85 17.35 10.31
C GLU A 121 14.00 16.71 9.19
N THR A 122 12.69 16.53 9.40
CA THR A 122 11.83 15.75 8.51
C THR A 122 10.93 16.63 7.66
N VAL A 123 10.78 16.24 6.39
CA VAL A 123 9.78 16.75 5.45
C VAL A 123 8.81 15.61 5.12
N LEU A 124 7.51 15.89 5.15
CA LEU A 124 6.46 14.97 4.70
C LEU A 124 6.12 15.26 3.23
N LEU A 125 6.37 14.30 2.36
CA LEU A 125 5.96 14.33 0.97
C LEU A 125 4.59 13.65 0.83
N LEU A 126 3.60 14.40 0.35
CA LEU A 126 2.24 13.90 0.13
C LEU A 126 1.96 13.77 -1.37
N LEU A 127 1.45 12.62 -1.78
CA LEU A 127 1.11 12.36 -3.17
C LEU A 127 -0.31 11.77 -3.25
N GLY A 128 -1.23 12.53 -3.84
CA GLY A 128 -2.63 12.16 -3.99
C GLY A 128 -3.58 13.35 -3.84
N HIS A 129 -4.86 13.11 -4.11
CA HIS A 129 -5.89 14.13 -3.91
C HIS A 129 -6.09 14.43 -2.41
N ARG A 130 -6.43 15.68 -2.09
CA ARG A 130 -6.87 16.14 -0.76
C ARG A 130 -5.82 15.93 0.35
N GLY A 131 -4.55 16.24 0.05
CA GLY A 131 -3.45 16.21 1.01
C GLY A 131 -3.39 17.42 1.94
N GLU A 132 -4.11 18.50 1.64
CA GLU A 132 -4.06 19.79 2.33
C GLU A 132 -4.36 19.63 3.83
N ALA A 133 -5.42 18.92 4.17
CA ALA A 133 -5.83 18.71 5.56
C ALA A 133 -4.76 17.97 6.39
N ILE A 134 -4.01 17.05 5.77
CA ILE A 134 -2.89 16.37 6.42
C ILE A 134 -1.72 17.34 6.57
N ALA A 135 -1.39 18.09 5.51
CA ALA A 135 -0.30 19.06 5.53
C ALA A 135 -0.49 20.14 6.62
N GLU A 136 -1.72 20.61 6.81
CA GLU A 136 -2.08 21.58 7.87
C GLU A 136 -2.08 20.96 9.26
N ALA A 137 -2.40 19.66 9.36
CA ALA A 137 -2.54 18.97 10.64
C ALA A 137 -1.21 18.52 11.25
N VAL A 138 -0.17 18.31 10.43
CA VAL A 138 1.13 17.84 10.92
C VAL A 138 1.99 19.00 11.42
N SER A 139 2.91 18.70 12.39
CA SER A 139 3.84 19.65 12.97
C SER A 139 5.22 19.67 12.28
N ILE A 140 5.30 19.13 11.07
CA ILE A 140 6.53 19.06 10.25
C ILE A 140 6.26 19.73 8.90
N GLN A 141 7.32 20.14 8.23
CA GLN A 141 7.20 20.71 6.89
C GLN A 141 6.56 19.68 5.95
N ALA A 142 5.51 20.05 5.23
CA ALA A 142 4.85 19.19 4.26
C ALA A 142 4.96 19.76 2.85
N LEU A 143 5.28 18.89 1.89
CA LEU A 143 5.24 19.15 0.46
C LEU A 143 4.11 18.33 -0.14
N ASN A 144 3.05 19.00 -0.58
CA ASN A 144 1.89 18.35 -1.20
C ASN A 144 2.00 18.44 -2.71
N LEU A 145 2.31 17.31 -3.38
CA LEU A 145 2.42 17.24 -4.84
C LEU A 145 1.04 17.11 -5.52
N GLY A 146 -0.03 16.91 -4.74
CA GLY A 146 -1.33 16.60 -5.32
C GLY A 146 -1.37 15.24 -6.03
N PHE A 147 -2.34 15.06 -6.91
CA PHE A 147 -2.46 13.84 -7.70
C PHE A 147 -1.46 13.83 -8.86
N VAL A 148 -0.68 12.77 -8.95
CA VAL A 148 0.31 12.53 -10.01
C VAL A 148 -0.09 11.27 -10.78
N SER A 149 -0.39 11.41 -12.07
CA SER A 149 -0.72 10.30 -12.98
C SER A 149 0.50 9.72 -13.70
N ASN A 150 1.58 10.47 -13.77
CA ASN A 150 2.79 10.05 -14.47
C ASN A 150 3.64 9.14 -13.58
N ASP A 151 3.85 7.89 -14.01
CA ASP A 151 4.56 6.87 -13.22
C ASP A 151 6.04 7.22 -12.99
N ARG A 152 6.71 7.88 -13.94
CA ARG A 152 8.10 8.34 -13.75
C ARG A 152 8.20 9.41 -12.67
N LEU A 153 7.23 10.33 -12.59
CA LEU A 153 7.19 11.30 -11.51
C LEU A 153 6.89 10.64 -10.17
N LYS A 154 6.06 9.60 -10.13
CA LYS A 154 5.87 8.79 -8.92
C LYS A 154 7.18 8.10 -8.51
N ALA A 155 7.90 7.49 -9.47
CA ALA A 155 9.19 6.86 -9.19
C ALA A 155 10.22 7.85 -8.64
N ILE A 156 10.25 9.10 -9.16
CA ILE A 156 11.07 10.19 -8.61
C ILE A 156 10.66 10.49 -7.16
N ALA A 157 9.36 10.57 -6.87
CA ALA A 157 8.86 10.85 -5.53
C ALA A 157 9.21 9.74 -4.54
N TYR A 158 9.03 8.47 -4.92
CA TYR A 158 9.45 7.34 -4.10
C TYR A 158 10.97 7.33 -3.87
N SER A 159 11.76 7.52 -4.92
CA SER A 159 13.24 7.52 -4.80
C SER A 159 13.79 8.71 -4.01
N ALA A 160 13.05 9.82 -3.91
CA ALA A 160 13.41 10.97 -3.08
C ALA A 160 13.18 10.69 -1.59
N ALA A 161 12.30 9.75 -1.24
CA ALA A 161 11.92 9.46 0.12
C ALA A 161 12.94 8.54 0.82
N ASP A 162 13.19 8.81 2.10
CA ASP A 162 13.94 7.92 3.00
C ASP A 162 13.08 6.77 3.48
N LEU A 163 11.76 7.01 3.58
CA LEU A 163 10.80 6.09 4.13
C LEU A 163 9.40 6.33 3.55
N PHE A 164 8.74 5.27 3.15
CA PHE A 164 7.33 5.29 2.78
C PHE A 164 6.47 4.78 3.95
N VAL A 165 5.39 5.51 4.27
CA VAL A 165 4.47 5.13 5.35
C VAL A 165 3.10 4.80 4.78
N SER A 166 2.59 3.61 5.11
CA SER A 166 1.25 3.15 4.70
C SER A 166 0.39 2.83 5.92
N PRO A 167 -0.32 3.82 6.48
CA PRO A 167 -1.15 3.65 7.67
C PRO A 167 -2.55 3.13 7.34
N THR A 168 -2.68 2.40 6.23
CA THR A 168 -3.98 1.96 5.71
C THR A 168 -4.66 0.95 6.65
N ARG A 169 -5.97 1.09 6.84
CA ARG A 169 -6.81 0.18 7.66
C ARG A 169 -7.26 -1.05 6.91
N ALA A 170 -7.31 -0.93 5.58
CA ALA A 170 -7.70 -2.03 4.70
C ALA A 170 -6.98 -1.89 3.35
N GLU A 171 -6.40 -2.97 2.88
CA GLU A 171 -5.68 -2.98 1.62
C GLU A 171 -5.86 -4.35 0.93
N SER A 172 -6.24 -4.33 -0.33
CA SER A 172 -6.41 -5.56 -1.11
C SER A 172 -5.07 -6.18 -1.49
N PHE A 173 -4.12 -5.33 -1.90
CA PHE A 173 -2.79 -5.76 -2.32
C PHE A 173 -1.71 -4.80 -1.83
N GLY A 174 -1.79 -3.50 -2.18
CA GLY A 174 -0.81 -2.49 -1.78
C GLY A 174 0.11 -2.04 -2.92
N LEU A 175 -0.44 -1.64 -4.07
CA LEU A 175 0.37 -1.17 -5.20
C LEU A 175 1.32 -0.03 -4.82
N VAL A 176 0.90 0.93 -3.99
CA VAL A 176 1.77 2.03 -3.54
C VAL A 176 2.94 1.54 -2.66
N VAL A 177 2.72 0.46 -1.91
CA VAL A 177 3.78 -0.22 -1.15
C VAL A 177 4.76 -0.90 -2.10
N LEU A 178 4.24 -1.61 -3.10
CA LEU A 178 5.03 -2.29 -4.12
C LEU A 178 5.87 -1.30 -4.95
N GLU A 179 5.27 -0.17 -5.37
CA GLU A 179 5.94 0.91 -6.10
C GLU A 179 7.10 1.50 -5.27
N SER A 180 6.87 1.75 -3.98
CA SER A 180 7.89 2.22 -3.04
C SER A 180 9.05 1.24 -2.93
N MET A 181 8.76 -0.05 -2.70
CA MET A 181 9.76 -1.10 -2.60
C MET A 181 10.56 -1.25 -3.91
N ALA A 182 9.89 -1.17 -5.07
CA ALA A 182 10.54 -1.21 -6.38
C ALA A 182 11.59 -0.09 -6.53
N CYS A 183 11.29 1.11 -6.04
CA CYS A 183 12.19 2.26 -6.03
C CYS A 183 13.28 2.19 -4.93
N GLY A 184 13.36 1.10 -4.16
CA GLY A 184 14.36 0.92 -3.11
C GLY A 184 14.06 1.70 -1.83
N THR A 185 12.83 2.19 -1.67
CA THR A 185 12.42 2.94 -0.47
C THR A 185 11.75 1.99 0.51
N PRO A 186 12.30 1.83 1.72
CA PRO A 186 11.76 0.94 2.74
C PRO A 186 10.39 1.41 3.23
N VAL A 187 9.63 0.49 3.80
CA VAL A 187 8.21 0.72 4.15
C VAL A 187 7.98 0.55 5.64
N VAL A 188 7.21 1.47 6.23
CA VAL A 188 6.51 1.27 7.51
C VAL A 188 5.02 1.21 7.23
N ALA A 189 4.37 0.11 7.54
CA ALA A 189 2.96 -0.09 7.23
C ALA A 189 2.21 -0.82 8.33
N PHE A 190 0.91 -0.66 8.40
CA PHE A 190 0.09 -1.59 9.18
C PHE A 190 0.06 -2.96 8.50
N GLY A 191 0.12 -4.02 9.34
CA GLY A 191 0.02 -5.40 8.88
C GLY A 191 -1.42 -5.77 8.50
N VAL A 192 -1.90 -5.32 7.35
CA VAL A 192 -3.26 -5.55 6.86
C VAL A 192 -3.27 -6.01 5.40
N GLY A 193 -4.20 -6.89 5.08
CA GLY A 193 -4.45 -7.29 3.68
C GLY A 193 -3.21 -7.83 2.98
N GLY A 194 -3.06 -7.45 1.72
CA GLY A 194 -1.92 -7.83 0.89
C GLY A 194 -0.59 -7.19 1.29
N VAL A 195 -0.58 -6.21 2.21
CA VAL A 195 0.68 -5.67 2.76
C VAL A 195 1.48 -6.75 3.48
N LEU A 196 0.79 -7.75 4.08
CA LEU A 196 1.42 -8.89 4.75
C LEU A 196 2.21 -9.80 3.79
N ASP A 197 1.83 -9.85 2.52
CA ASP A 197 2.56 -10.61 1.49
C ASP A 197 3.79 -9.84 0.97
N LEU A 198 3.74 -8.50 1.01
CA LEU A 198 4.78 -7.63 0.45
C LEU A 198 5.88 -7.31 1.46
N VAL A 199 5.50 -6.91 2.68
CA VAL A 199 6.44 -6.40 3.68
C VAL A 199 6.87 -7.53 4.62
N GLN A 200 8.15 -7.85 4.58
CA GLN A 200 8.80 -8.83 5.46
C GLN A 200 9.46 -8.07 6.63
N PRO A 201 8.95 -8.22 7.88
CA PRO A 201 9.48 -7.49 9.03
C PRO A 201 10.98 -7.70 9.22
N GLY A 202 11.71 -6.61 9.40
CA GLY A 202 13.17 -6.63 9.60
C GLY A 202 13.98 -6.86 8.31
N VAL A 203 13.34 -7.18 7.18
CA VAL A 203 14.02 -7.47 5.90
C VAL A 203 13.68 -6.41 4.85
N THR A 204 12.39 -6.14 4.57
CA THR A 204 11.98 -5.17 3.56
C THR A 204 11.26 -3.96 4.16
N GLY A 205 10.94 -3.99 5.46
CA GLY A 205 10.26 -2.91 6.13
C GLY A 205 9.85 -3.26 7.57
N TYR A 206 8.96 -2.44 8.12
CA TYR A 206 8.39 -2.57 9.46
C TYR A 206 6.87 -2.74 9.35
N LEU A 207 6.35 -3.78 9.99
CA LEU A 207 4.90 -3.99 10.11
C LEU A 207 4.42 -3.56 11.49
N ALA A 208 3.72 -2.44 11.52
CA ALA A 208 3.07 -1.94 12.72
C ALA A 208 1.73 -2.67 12.97
N ILE A 209 1.35 -2.77 14.23
CA ILE A 209 0.06 -3.32 14.65
C ILE A 209 -1.06 -2.43 14.11
N PRO A 210 -2.07 -2.99 13.41
CA PRO A 210 -3.18 -2.21 12.88
C PRO A 210 -3.84 -1.30 13.91
N GLU A 211 -4.18 -0.08 13.50
CA GLU A 211 -4.80 0.97 14.33
C GLU A 211 -3.91 1.51 15.48
N LYS A 212 -2.68 1.07 15.64
CA LYS A 212 -1.77 1.54 16.71
C LYS A 212 -0.82 2.62 16.18
N ALA A 213 -1.26 3.88 16.22
CA ALA A 213 -0.43 5.02 15.80
C ALA A 213 0.90 5.12 16.56
N LYS A 214 0.96 4.65 17.81
CA LYS A 214 2.20 4.58 18.60
C LYS A 214 3.18 3.61 17.95
N ASP A 215 2.74 2.41 17.58
CA ASP A 215 3.61 1.40 16.97
C ASP A 215 4.07 1.83 15.56
N LEU A 216 3.17 2.49 14.80
CA LEU A 216 3.53 3.13 13.54
C LEU A 216 4.64 4.18 13.73
N ARG A 217 4.52 5.04 14.77
CA ARG A 217 5.53 6.02 15.14
C ARG A 217 6.87 5.33 15.49
N ASP A 218 6.83 4.27 16.28
CA ASP A 218 8.04 3.56 16.74
C ASP A 218 8.80 2.99 15.54
N GLY A 219 8.10 2.41 14.56
CA GLY A 219 8.69 1.98 13.29
C GLY A 219 9.28 3.14 12.46
N ILE A 220 8.58 4.29 12.40
CA ILE A 220 9.09 5.50 11.75
C ILE A 220 10.39 5.96 12.42
N VAL A 221 10.42 6.08 13.75
CA VAL A 221 11.60 6.51 14.50
C VAL A 221 12.76 5.58 14.24
N GLN A 222 12.54 4.27 14.42
CA GLN A 222 13.59 3.26 14.21
C GLN A 222 14.24 3.39 12.84
N LEU A 223 13.44 3.48 11.77
CA LEU A 223 13.97 3.53 10.41
C LEU A 223 14.52 4.91 10.05
N MET A 224 14.00 5.99 10.60
CA MET A 224 14.52 7.33 10.32
C MET A 224 15.86 7.59 11.04
N GLU A 225 16.13 6.93 12.15
CA GLU A 225 17.39 7.06 12.91
C GLU A 225 18.49 6.10 12.42
N ASP A 226 18.14 4.94 11.85
CA ASP A 226 19.09 3.94 11.34
C ASP A 226 19.17 3.95 9.81
N GLU A 227 20.12 4.72 9.26
CA GLU A 227 20.35 4.79 7.82
C GLU A 227 20.81 3.45 7.23
N SER A 228 21.62 2.68 7.97
CA SER A 228 22.14 1.40 7.50
C SER A 228 21.00 0.40 7.32
N LEU A 229 20.09 0.36 8.29
CA LEU A 229 18.91 -0.49 8.25
C LEU A 229 17.97 -0.06 7.11
N ARG A 230 17.76 1.26 6.92
CA ARG A 230 16.96 1.76 5.79
C ARG A 230 17.50 1.32 4.44
N ARG A 231 18.82 1.49 4.23
CA ARG A 231 19.49 1.08 2.98
C ARG A 231 19.37 -0.41 2.75
N TYR A 232 19.60 -1.21 3.80
CA TYR A 232 19.45 -2.66 3.71
C TYR A 232 18.04 -3.05 3.31
N MET A 233 17.03 -2.56 4.02
CA MET A 233 15.61 -2.87 3.74
C MET A 233 15.17 -2.41 2.34
N GLY A 234 15.62 -1.23 1.89
CA GLY A 234 15.34 -0.74 0.55
C GLY A 234 15.93 -1.63 -0.53
N GLN A 235 17.18 -2.09 -0.38
CA GLN A 235 17.82 -3.02 -1.30
C GLN A 235 17.09 -4.38 -1.35
N GLN A 236 16.74 -4.94 -0.18
CA GLN A 236 15.99 -6.20 -0.11
C GLN A 236 14.61 -6.07 -0.72
N GLY A 237 13.91 -4.94 -0.46
CA GLY A 237 12.60 -4.65 -1.04
C GLY A 237 12.65 -4.60 -2.57
N SER A 238 13.59 -3.85 -3.13
CA SER A 238 13.74 -3.77 -4.60
C SER A 238 14.11 -5.12 -5.23
N ALA A 239 14.98 -5.90 -4.58
CA ALA A 239 15.34 -7.23 -5.05
C ALA A 239 14.13 -8.19 -5.03
N LEU A 240 13.33 -8.17 -3.97
CA LEU A 240 12.11 -8.96 -3.85
C LEU A 240 11.12 -8.62 -4.96
N VAL A 241 10.88 -7.32 -5.20
CA VAL A 241 9.94 -6.86 -6.23
C VAL A 241 10.36 -7.35 -7.62
N ARG A 242 11.62 -7.18 -7.98
CA ARG A 242 12.14 -7.64 -9.27
C ARG A 242 12.01 -9.15 -9.45
N LYS A 243 12.19 -9.91 -8.38
CA LYS A 243 12.16 -11.37 -8.40
C LYS A 243 10.74 -11.94 -8.47
N GLU A 244 9.77 -11.32 -7.76
CA GLU A 244 8.48 -11.94 -7.50
C GLU A 244 7.28 -11.12 -8.00
N TYR A 245 7.47 -9.81 -8.24
CA TYR A 245 6.38 -8.88 -8.54
C TYR A 245 6.65 -8.00 -9.78
N ALA A 246 7.59 -8.40 -10.66
CA ALA A 246 7.73 -7.74 -11.94
C ALA A 246 6.46 -7.93 -12.79
N LEU A 247 6.06 -6.90 -13.55
CA LEU A 247 4.85 -6.92 -14.38
C LEU A 247 4.84 -8.10 -15.37
N GLU A 248 6.00 -8.45 -15.90
CA GLU A 248 6.18 -9.58 -16.81
C GLU A 248 5.77 -10.92 -16.18
N LEU A 249 6.04 -11.10 -14.88
CA LEU A 249 5.64 -12.31 -14.15
C LEU A 249 4.12 -12.41 -14.00
N GLN A 250 3.46 -11.31 -13.69
CA GLN A 250 2.00 -11.25 -13.65
C GLN A 250 1.41 -11.63 -15.03
N VAL A 251 1.94 -11.05 -16.11
CA VAL A 251 1.50 -11.34 -17.48
C VAL A 251 1.70 -12.82 -17.83
N GLN A 252 2.83 -13.41 -17.46
CA GLN A 252 3.11 -14.82 -17.69
C GLN A 252 2.12 -15.73 -16.93
N GLN A 253 1.81 -15.41 -15.68
CA GLN A 253 0.85 -16.17 -14.86
C GLN A 253 -0.57 -16.10 -15.46
N TYR A 254 -1.05 -14.92 -15.86
CA TYR A 254 -2.36 -14.80 -16.53
C TYR A 254 -2.38 -15.51 -17.89
N ALA A 255 -1.32 -15.38 -18.69
CA ALA A 255 -1.24 -16.07 -19.96
C ALA A 255 -1.22 -17.61 -19.77
N GLY A 256 -0.59 -18.09 -18.71
CA GLY A 256 -0.62 -19.51 -18.31
C GLY A 256 -2.03 -19.98 -17.98
N LEU A 257 -2.71 -19.23 -17.09
CA LEU A 257 -4.07 -19.50 -16.68
C LEU A 257 -5.05 -19.52 -17.87
N TYR A 258 -4.97 -18.53 -18.75
CA TYR A 258 -5.86 -18.50 -19.93
C TYR A 258 -5.62 -19.67 -20.88
N ARG A 259 -4.36 -20.10 -21.08
CA ARG A 259 -4.07 -21.29 -21.89
C ARG A 259 -4.61 -22.58 -21.25
N GLU A 260 -4.62 -22.67 -19.94
CA GLU A 260 -5.21 -23.80 -19.20
C GLU A 260 -6.74 -23.82 -19.39
N LEU A 261 -7.41 -22.68 -19.19
CA LEU A 261 -8.85 -22.56 -19.33
C LEU A 261 -9.36 -22.78 -20.75
N LEU A 262 -8.55 -22.49 -21.78
CA LEU A 262 -8.92 -22.73 -23.17
C LEU A 262 -8.79 -24.20 -23.60
N LYS A 263 -8.15 -25.05 -22.78
CA LYS A 263 -7.99 -26.50 -23.02
C LYS A 263 -9.04 -27.33 -22.26
N SER A 264 -9.69 -26.74 -21.28
CA SER A 264 -10.75 -27.36 -20.46
C SER A 264 -12.13 -27.16 -21.10
#